data_8ea399a2a0d2efe662d914e26e0a56c7
#
_entry.id   8ea399a2a0d2efe662d914e26e0a56c7
#
_cell.length_a   1.000
_cell.length_b   1.000
_cell.length_c   1.000
_cell.angle_alpha   90.00
_cell.angle_beta   90.00
_cell.angle_gamma   90.00
#
_symmetry.space_group_name_H-M   'P 1'
#
loop_
_entity.id
_entity.type
_entity.pdbx_description
1 polymer ?
#
loop_
_entity_poly.entity_id
_entity_poly.type
_entity_poly.pdbx_seq_one_letter_code
_entity_poly.pdbx_strand_id
1 'polypeptide(L)'
;VVGNTKTNDNVIYRELRIKPGELYSKDKVVRTIREVGQLGFFDAEQISPDFKNVDPNQGTVDIELGLVESGASQIELQGGYGGGGFIGTVGLAFNNFSTKNIKNRKAWRPLPMGDGQTFAIRLQTSTFYSTRSFSFVEPWFGGRQPVQFSLSLSSTKQYRYDYFTRRADKSQSFEIAGFNVGLAKRLRVPDDYFVLSQSISYQYYNLQNYFTGLFTFGNGESHNIAYNIALSRNNTFTNPIFPVGGSNFTLSARLSPPYSLIRGDDYADIAERPEYQDNSGNPIQAEIDQARYRWLEFYKIKFDGSWYTRLFGKFVLKAQTDFGFLGTYNSNLGNIPFERFYLGGDGMQQYAMDGRETIALRGYENGSLSSRDGSIIYNKFSLELRYPISLKPTASVFALSFLEAGNGFDDFKDYSPFDIKRSAGIGVRVFMPAFGLLGIDFGYGFD
;
A
#
# COMPACT_ATOMS: atom_id res chain seq x y z
N VAL A 1 27.05 -4.54 21.44
CA VAL A 1 25.92 -5.40 21.03
C VAL A 1 26.35 -6.85 21.22
N VAL A 2 25.48 -7.69 21.79
CA VAL A 2 25.73 -9.11 22.02
C VAL A 2 24.48 -9.94 21.67
N GLY A 3 24.68 -11.22 21.26
CA GLY A 3 23.58 -12.15 20.97
C GLY A 3 23.20 -12.26 19.48
N ASN A 4 23.74 -11.42 18.63
CA ASN A 4 23.54 -11.50 17.17
C ASN A 4 24.54 -12.47 16.54
N THR A 5 24.10 -13.68 16.21
CA THR A 5 24.94 -14.74 15.60
C THR A 5 24.76 -14.89 14.10
N LYS A 6 23.66 -14.38 13.56
CA LYS A 6 23.29 -14.45 12.12
C LYS A 6 23.31 -13.07 11.47
N THR A 7 23.05 -12.04 12.25
CA THR A 7 22.93 -10.65 11.77
C THR A 7 24.26 -9.93 11.98
N ASN A 8 24.73 -9.24 10.96
CA ASN A 8 25.95 -8.43 11.05
C ASN A 8 25.76 -7.25 11.99
N ASP A 9 26.78 -6.91 12.79
CA ASP A 9 26.75 -5.78 13.73
C ASP A 9 26.35 -4.46 13.08
N ASN A 10 26.82 -4.22 11.86
CA ASN A 10 26.49 -3.00 11.11
C ASN A 10 24.98 -2.80 10.90
N VAL A 11 24.18 -3.88 10.84
CA VAL A 11 22.73 -3.82 10.71
C VAL A 11 22.11 -3.23 11.97
N ILE A 12 22.68 -3.53 13.11
CA ILE A 12 22.21 -3.06 14.41
C ILE A 12 22.73 -1.64 14.67
N TYR A 13 24.03 -1.42 14.46
CA TYR A 13 24.67 -0.11 14.71
C TYR A 13 24.05 1.04 13.91
N ARG A 14 23.58 0.77 12.69
CA ARG A 14 22.92 1.79 11.86
C ARG A 14 21.56 2.23 12.41
N GLU A 15 20.90 1.41 13.22
CA GLU A 15 19.61 1.71 13.84
C GLU A 15 19.74 2.35 15.23
N LEU A 16 20.94 2.42 15.81
CA LEU A 16 21.18 3.03 17.11
C LEU A 16 20.92 4.54 17.07
N ARG A 17 20.09 5.01 17.98
CA ARG A 17 19.80 6.44 18.18
C ARG A 17 20.75 7.11 19.17
N ILE A 18 21.32 6.32 20.06
CA ILE A 18 22.43 6.73 20.93
C ILE A 18 23.72 6.13 20.39
N LYS A 19 24.72 6.98 20.16
CA LYS A 19 26.01 6.57 19.60
C LYS A 19 27.11 6.66 20.63
N PRO A 20 28.19 5.88 20.49
CA PRO A 20 29.37 6.01 21.35
C PRO A 20 29.87 7.46 21.37
N GLY A 21 30.19 7.97 22.59
CA GLY A 21 30.66 9.34 22.82
C GLY A 21 29.55 10.39 22.93
N GLU A 22 28.27 10.03 22.79
CA GLU A 22 27.15 10.94 23.03
C GLU A 22 26.74 10.95 24.50
N LEU A 23 26.12 12.06 24.94
CA LEU A 23 25.50 12.13 26.25
C LEU A 23 24.39 11.11 26.39
N TYR A 24 24.35 10.43 27.56
CA TYR A 24 23.28 9.48 27.85
C TYR A 24 21.91 10.14 27.78
N SER A 25 21.00 9.49 27.09
CA SER A 25 19.60 9.88 27.00
C SER A 25 18.71 8.64 27.05
N LYS A 26 17.88 8.58 28.08
CA LYS A 26 16.91 7.49 28.26
C LYS A 26 15.98 7.37 27.03
N ASP A 27 15.52 8.50 26.48
CA ASP A 27 14.63 8.50 25.32
C ASP A 27 15.30 7.93 24.07
N LYS A 28 16.60 8.23 23.87
CA LYS A 28 17.38 7.66 22.75
C LYS A 28 17.58 6.15 22.93
N VAL A 29 17.79 5.66 24.16
CA VAL A 29 17.91 4.22 24.45
C VAL A 29 16.59 3.51 24.19
N VAL A 30 15.48 4.02 24.73
CA VAL A 30 14.14 3.46 24.51
C VAL A 30 13.78 3.44 23.01
N ARG A 31 14.13 4.50 22.31
CA ARG A 31 13.92 4.58 20.86
C ARG A 31 14.79 3.57 20.09
N THR A 32 16.05 3.38 20.50
CA THR A 32 16.94 2.36 19.94
C THR A 32 16.33 0.97 20.08
N ILE A 33 15.89 0.61 21.29
CA ILE A 33 15.26 -0.70 21.56
C ILE A 33 14.06 -0.91 20.64
N ARG A 34 13.22 0.11 20.47
CA ARG A 34 12.05 0.05 19.58
C ARG A 34 12.45 -0.14 18.11
N GLU A 35 13.41 0.64 17.62
CA GLU A 35 13.83 0.55 16.21
C GLU A 35 14.51 -0.77 15.89
N VAL A 36 15.35 -1.28 16.79
CA VAL A 36 15.95 -2.62 16.64
C VAL A 36 14.89 -3.71 16.71
N GLY A 37 13.90 -3.59 17.62
CA GLY A 37 12.77 -4.54 17.69
C GLY A 37 11.88 -4.54 16.44
N GLN A 38 11.76 -3.41 15.75
CA GLN A 38 10.99 -3.30 14.50
C GLN A 38 11.67 -3.94 13.27
N LEU A 39 12.94 -4.33 13.36
CA LEU A 39 13.64 -5.01 12.27
C LEU A 39 13.02 -6.38 11.93
N GLY A 40 12.26 -6.98 12.88
CA GLY A 40 11.49 -8.21 12.63
C GLY A 40 12.31 -9.50 12.63
N PHE A 41 13.58 -9.45 13.02
CA PHE A 41 14.46 -10.61 13.20
C PHE A 41 15.13 -10.67 14.55
N PHE A 42 14.67 -9.81 15.48
CA PHE A 42 14.98 -9.87 16.91
C PHE A 42 13.68 -9.99 17.71
N ASP A 43 13.74 -10.68 18.85
CA ASP A 43 12.63 -10.72 19.79
C ASP A 43 12.57 -9.39 20.54
N ALA A 44 11.58 -8.57 20.22
CA ALA A 44 11.44 -7.22 20.76
C ALA A 44 11.24 -7.19 22.29
N GLU A 45 10.70 -8.28 22.89
CA GLU A 45 10.48 -8.39 24.33
C GLU A 45 11.76 -8.75 25.10
N GLN A 46 12.74 -9.30 24.41
CA GLN A 46 14.02 -9.73 24.98
C GLN A 46 15.20 -8.78 24.68
N ILE A 47 14.93 -7.62 24.07
CA ILE A 47 15.95 -6.60 23.88
C ILE A 47 16.18 -5.88 25.21
N SER A 48 17.36 -6.07 25.81
CA SER A 48 17.70 -5.47 27.11
C SER A 48 18.96 -4.61 27.04
N PRO A 49 18.91 -3.36 27.50
CA PRO A 49 20.09 -2.57 27.72
C PRO A 49 20.72 -2.94 29.07
N ASP A 50 22.00 -3.26 29.09
CA ASP A 50 22.78 -3.48 30.26
C ASP A 50 23.84 -2.36 30.40
N PHE A 51 23.97 -1.79 31.63
CA PHE A 51 24.87 -0.68 31.90
C PHE A 51 26.12 -1.22 32.59
N LYS A 52 27.24 -1.19 31.89
CA LYS A 52 28.53 -1.71 32.35
C LYS A 52 29.55 -0.58 32.54
N ASN A 53 30.61 -0.85 33.27
CA ASN A 53 31.76 0.04 33.43
C ASN A 53 31.36 1.49 33.77
N VAL A 54 30.42 1.65 34.72
CA VAL A 54 30.02 2.99 35.18
C VAL A 54 31.19 3.63 35.92
N ASP A 55 31.77 4.68 35.32
CA ASP A 55 32.86 5.45 35.97
C ASP A 55 32.35 6.85 36.37
N PRO A 56 32.07 7.07 37.66
CA PRO A 56 31.59 8.37 38.12
C PRO A 56 32.63 9.49 37.98
N ASN A 57 33.93 9.15 37.95
CA ASN A 57 35.01 10.15 37.87
C ASN A 57 35.16 10.70 36.45
N GLN A 58 34.98 9.83 35.46
CA GLN A 58 35.02 10.21 34.05
C GLN A 58 33.64 10.58 33.51
N GLY A 59 32.55 10.29 34.23
CA GLY A 59 31.18 10.50 33.80
C GLY A 59 30.79 9.63 32.60
N THR A 60 31.38 8.42 32.51
CA THR A 60 31.15 7.50 31.36
C THR A 60 30.42 6.24 31.79
N VAL A 61 29.68 5.65 30.83
CA VAL A 61 28.98 4.37 30.99
C VAL A 61 28.97 3.63 29.68
N ASP A 62 29.21 2.35 29.71
CA ASP A 62 29.05 1.47 28.57
C ASP A 62 27.65 0.89 28.54
N ILE A 63 26.96 1.03 27.39
CA ILE A 63 25.65 0.44 27.19
C ILE A 63 25.81 -0.79 26.30
N GLU A 64 25.61 -1.97 26.89
CA GLU A 64 25.57 -3.23 26.15
C GLU A 64 24.12 -3.55 25.81
N LEU A 65 23.83 -3.73 24.50
CA LEU A 65 22.51 -4.12 24.02
C LEU A 65 22.49 -5.64 23.83
N GLY A 66 21.81 -6.34 24.72
CA GLY A 66 21.55 -7.78 24.62
C GLY A 66 20.40 -8.04 23.63
N LEU A 67 20.63 -8.91 22.65
CA LEU A 67 19.68 -9.25 21.61
C LEU A 67 19.44 -10.76 21.56
N VAL A 68 18.22 -11.14 21.25
CA VAL A 68 17.85 -12.52 20.96
C VAL A 68 17.31 -12.58 19.55
N GLU A 69 17.99 -13.31 18.66
CA GLU A 69 17.55 -13.46 17.27
C GLU A 69 16.34 -14.38 17.20
N SER A 70 15.28 -13.89 16.58
CA SER A 70 14.07 -14.64 16.24
C SER A 70 14.10 -15.17 14.80
N GLY A 71 13.09 -15.96 14.42
CA GLY A 71 12.95 -16.43 13.04
C GLY A 71 12.70 -15.26 12.08
N ALA A 72 13.65 -14.99 11.19
CA ALA A 72 13.54 -13.93 10.19
C ALA A 72 12.72 -14.33 8.94
N SER A 73 12.35 -15.59 8.81
CA SER A 73 11.62 -16.10 7.65
C SER A 73 10.15 -16.33 8.02
N GLN A 74 9.27 -15.87 7.15
CA GLN A 74 7.83 -16.05 7.30
C GLN A 74 7.33 -16.87 6.10
N ILE A 75 6.52 -17.88 6.39
CA ILE A 75 5.82 -18.67 5.40
C ILE A 75 4.34 -18.34 5.52
N GLU A 76 3.76 -17.84 4.44
CA GLU A 76 2.33 -17.61 4.31
C GLU A 76 1.72 -18.78 3.55
N LEU A 77 0.80 -19.48 4.17
CA LEU A 77 -0.01 -20.51 3.52
C LEU A 77 -1.48 -20.18 3.79
N GLN A 78 -2.21 -19.85 2.75
CA GLN A 78 -3.63 -19.56 2.83
C GLN A 78 -4.37 -20.41 1.80
N GLY A 79 -5.51 -20.93 2.20
CA GLY A 79 -6.40 -21.66 1.33
C GLY A 79 -7.85 -21.37 1.70
N GLY A 80 -8.70 -21.24 0.71
CA GLY A 80 -10.10 -20.95 0.90
C GLY A 80 -10.93 -21.34 -0.31
N TYR A 81 -12.24 -21.36 -0.12
CA TYR A 81 -13.19 -21.58 -1.20
C TYR A 81 -14.14 -20.39 -1.27
N GLY A 82 -14.20 -19.74 -2.44
CA GLY A 82 -15.04 -18.56 -2.65
C GLY A 82 -15.02 -18.12 -4.11
N GLY A 83 -15.99 -17.29 -4.50
CA GLY A 83 -16.04 -16.71 -5.86
C GLY A 83 -16.06 -17.73 -7.00
N GLY A 84 -16.54 -18.96 -6.74
CA GLY A 84 -16.64 -20.01 -7.75
C GLY A 84 -15.48 -21.00 -7.80
N GLY A 85 -14.52 -20.96 -6.85
CA GLY A 85 -13.43 -21.91 -6.85
C GLY A 85 -12.53 -21.87 -5.61
N PHE A 86 -11.53 -22.72 -5.62
CA PHE A 86 -10.48 -22.75 -4.60
C PHE A 86 -9.47 -21.63 -4.87
N ILE A 87 -9.08 -20.94 -3.81
CA ILE A 87 -8.03 -19.91 -3.82
C ILE A 87 -6.90 -20.41 -2.91
N GLY A 88 -5.69 -20.49 -3.45
CA GLY A 88 -4.48 -20.83 -2.70
C GLY A 88 -3.45 -19.72 -2.78
N THR A 89 -2.81 -19.41 -1.66
CA THR A 89 -1.68 -18.48 -1.59
C THR A 89 -0.50 -19.16 -0.90
N VAL A 90 0.66 -19.05 -1.51
CA VAL A 90 1.95 -19.42 -0.93
C VAL A 90 2.84 -18.19 -0.96
N GLY A 91 3.26 -17.73 0.20
CA GLY A 91 4.19 -16.62 0.37
C GLY A 91 5.42 -17.05 1.17
N LEU A 92 6.58 -16.59 0.73
CA LEU A 92 7.86 -16.76 1.43
C LEU A 92 8.49 -15.39 1.58
N ALA A 93 8.72 -14.95 2.81
CA ALA A 93 9.41 -13.71 3.11
C ALA A 93 10.62 -13.95 4.02
N PHE A 94 11.74 -13.38 3.67
CA PHE A 94 13.01 -13.46 4.39
C PHE A 94 13.48 -12.05 4.75
N ASN A 95 13.42 -11.70 6.03
CA ASN A 95 13.64 -10.33 6.49
C ASN A 95 15.10 -9.99 6.83
N ASN A 96 16.00 -10.95 6.83
CA ASN A 96 17.42 -10.74 7.10
C ASN A 96 18.28 -11.30 5.95
N PHE A 97 17.81 -11.11 4.72
CA PHE A 97 18.55 -11.58 3.53
C PHE A 97 19.86 -10.79 3.34
N SER A 98 20.84 -11.41 2.70
CA SER A 98 22.12 -10.79 2.39
C SER A 98 22.57 -11.11 0.96
N THR A 99 22.57 -10.12 0.11
CA THR A 99 23.11 -10.25 -1.25
C THR A 99 24.63 -10.50 -1.24
N LYS A 100 25.34 -9.96 -0.25
CA LYS A 100 26.80 -10.16 -0.11
C LYS A 100 27.16 -11.60 0.22
N ASN A 101 26.31 -12.27 0.99
CA ASN A 101 26.52 -13.62 1.45
C ASN A 101 26.04 -14.71 0.46
N ILE A 102 25.58 -14.35 -0.75
CA ILE A 102 25.15 -15.31 -1.77
C ILE A 102 26.24 -16.36 -2.08
N LYS A 103 27.50 -15.93 -2.11
CA LYS A 103 28.64 -16.82 -2.37
C LYS A 103 29.16 -17.54 -1.12
N ASN A 104 28.73 -17.12 0.08
CA ASN A 104 29.17 -17.69 1.36
C ASN A 104 28.16 -18.72 1.88
N ARG A 105 28.35 -19.99 1.52
CA ARG A 105 27.43 -21.07 1.95
C ARG A 105 27.28 -21.25 3.46
N LYS A 106 28.27 -20.80 4.26
CA LYS A 106 28.18 -20.86 5.73
C LYS A 106 27.12 -19.92 6.30
N ALA A 107 26.77 -18.86 5.58
CA ALA A 107 25.73 -17.89 5.94
C ALA A 107 24.31 -18.28 5.46
N TRP A 108 24.15 -19.44 4.81
CA TRP A 108 22.85 -19.92 4.33
C TRP A 108 22.04 -20.63 5.42
N ARG A 109 20.84 -20.07 5.82
CA ARG A 109 19.96 -20.64 6.86
C ARG A 109 18.48 -20.27 6.65
N PRO A 110 17.71 -20.76 5.69
CA PRO A 110 18.06 -21.52 4.47
C PRO A 110 18.57 -20.65 3.32
N LEU A 111 18.39 -19.34 3.37
CA LEU A 111 18.92 -18.36 2.40
C LEU A 111 20.12 -17.61 3.01
N PRO A 112 20.96 -16.95 2.18
CA PRO A 112 22.05 -16.12 2.70
C PRO A 112 21.49 -14.99 3.58
N MET A 113 22.00 -14.90 4.81
CA MET A 113 21.48 -13.98 5.84
C MET A 113 22.58 -13.03 6.33
N GLY A 114 22.16 -11.94 6.99
CA GLY A 114 23.02 -11.08 7.79
C GLY A 114 22.97 -9.59 7.51
N ASP A 115 22.44 -9.13 6.37
CA ASP A 115 22.46 -7.70 6.02
C ASP A 115 21.13 -6.97 6.26
N GLY A 116 20.11 -7.65 6.78
CA GLY A 116 18.80 -7.05 7.06
C GLY A 116 18.00 -6.66 5.82
N GLN A 117 18.34 -7.22 4.65
CA GLN A 117 17.55 -7.04 3.43
C GLN A 117 16.29 -7.89 3.51
N THR A 118 15.22 -7.45 2.85
CA THR A 118 14.00 -8.26 2.71
C THR A 118 13.90 -8.79 1.29
N PHE A 119 13.66 -10.09 1.20
CA PHE A 119 13.39 -10.79 -0.05
C PHE A 119 12.08 -11.54 0.11
N ALA A 120 11.13 -11.33 -0.80
CA ALA A 120 9.86 -12.05 -0.72
C ALA A 120 9.39 -12.50 -2.10
N ILE A 121 8.78 -13.69 -2.11
CA ILE A 121 8.07 -14.26 -3.27
C ILE A 121 6.67 -14.63 -2.79
N ARG A 122 5.65 -14.27 -3.57
CA ARG A 122 4.27 -14.65 -3.32
C ARG A 122 3.62 -15.16 -4.58
N LEU A 123 3.00 -16.32 -4.47
CA LEU A 123 2.22 -16.97 -5.51
C LEU A 123 0.79 -17.12 -5.00
N GLN A 124 -0.15 -16.55 -5.71
CA GLN A 124 -1.58 -16.73 -5.43
C GLN A 124 -2.24 -17.29 -6.68
N THR A 125 -3.02 -18.32 -6.51
CA THR A 125 -3.70 -18.97 -7.63
C THR A 125 -5.13 -19.35 -7.28
N SER A 126 -5.99 -19.28 -8.26
CA SER A 126 -7.39 -19.68 -8.21
C SER A 126 -7.74 -20.36 -9.52
N THR A 127 -8.95 -20.87 -9.63
CA THR A 127 -9.47 -21.44 -10.89
C THR A 127 -9.47 -20.45 -12.04
N PHE A 128 -9.62 -19.16 -11.76
CA PHE A 128 -9.78 -18.12 -12.80
C PHE A 128 -8.75 -16.99 -12.73
N TYR A 129 -7.84 -16.97 -11.76
CA TYR A 129 -6.73 -16.02 -11.75
C TYR A 129 -5.45 -16.60 -11.16
N SER A 130 -4.32 -16.01 -11.52
CA SER A 130 -3.00 -16.31 -10.96
C SER A 130 -2.22 -15.03 -10.81
N THR A 131 -1.70 -14.77 -9.61
CA THR A 131 -0.81 -13.64 -9.32
C THR A 131 0.53 -14.17 -8.85
N ARG A 132 1.60 -13.62 -9.41
CA ARG A 132 2.98 -13.89 -9.04
C ARG A 132 3.62 -12.57 -8.69
N SER A 133 4.25 -12.49 -7.54
CA SER A 133 5.00 -11.30 -7.14
C SER A 133 6.34 -11.65 -6.53
N PHE A 134 7.28 -10.77 -6.77
CA PHE A 134 8.62 -10.78 -6.21
C PHE A 134 8.88 -9.40 -5.64
N SER A 135 9.49 -9.32 -4.46
CA SER A 135 9.95 -8.06 -3.89
C SER A 135 11.32 -8.20 -3.23
N PHE A 136 12.09 -7.14 -3.37
CA PHE A 136 13.39 -6.97 -2.72
C PHE A 136 13.49 -5.59 -2.12
N VAL A 137 13.95 -5.50 -0.87
CA VAL A 137 14.15 -4.24 -0.16
C VAL A 137 15.52 -4.23 0.50
N GLU A 138 16.29 -3.18 0.22
CA GLU A 138 17.53 -2.84 0.92
C GLU A 138 17.29 -1.59 1.76
N PRO A 139 17.22 -1.68 3.10
CA PRO A 139 16.86 -0.55 3.95
C PRO A 139 17.95 0.53 4.07
N TRP A 140 19.21 0.19 3.78
CA TRP A 140 20.34 1.11 3.84
C TRP A 140 21.17 1.11 2.55
N PHE A 141 20.54 1.46 1.45
CA PHE A 141 21.17 1.52 0.13
C PHE A 141 22.37 2.48 0.15
N GLY A 142 23.55 1.94 -0.24
CA GLY A 142 24.81 2.66 -0.15
C GLY A 142 25.44 2.72 1.25
N GLY A 143 24.80 2.19 2.29
CA GLY A 143 25.38 1.96 3.63
C GLY A 143 25.66 3.19 4.50
N ARG A 144 25.48 4.42 3.97
CA ARG A 144 25.85 5.67 4.68
C ARG A 144 24.67 6.40 5.30
N GLN A 145 23.49 6.28 4.71
CA GLN A 145 22.27 6.96 5.12
C GLN A 145 21.10 5.99 5.10
N PRO A 146 20.04 6.22 5.89
CA PRO A 146 18.83 5.41 5.88
C PRO A 146 18.00 5.73 4.62
N VAL A 147 18.51 5.33 3.46
CA VAL A 147 17.81 5.37 2.17
C VAL A 147 17.43 3.95 1.82
N GLN A 148 16.16 3.67 1.82
CA GLN A 148 15.63 2.37 1.42
C GLN A 148 15.52 2.30 -0.09
N PHE A 149 16.09 1.27 -0.69
CA PHE A 149 15.84 0.88 -2.07
C PHE A 149 14.81 -0.25 -2.11
N SER A 150 13.89 -0.19 -3.05
CA SER A 150 12.89 -1.25 -3.27
C SER A 150 12.77 -1.60 -4.74
N LEU A 151 12.63 -2.89 -5.01
CA LEU A 151 12.31 -3.44 -6.32
C LEU A 151 11.14 -4.40 -6.15
N SER A 152 10.08 -4.23 -6.94
CA SER A 152 9.00 -5.19 -7.00
C SER A 152 8.66 -5.54 -8.45
N LEU A 153 8.35 -6.81 -8.67
CA LEU A 153 7.89 -7.35 -9.94
C LEU A 153 6.56 -8.05 -9.66
N SER A 154 5.59 -7.89 -10.54
CA SER A 154 4.31 -8.58 -10.41
C SER A 154 3.74 -8.94 -11.77
N SER A 155 3.04 -10.07 -11.81
CA SER A 155 2.25 -10.48 -12.96
C SER A 155 0.96 -11.12 -12.45
N THR A 156 -0.16 -10.60 -12.91
CA THR A 156 -1.49 -11.13 -12.62
C THR A 156 -2.17 -11.47 -13.93
N LYS A 157 -2.69 -12.68 -14.04
CA LYS A 157 -3.49 -13.11 -15.18
C LYS A 157 -4.83 -13.60 -14.68
N GLN A 158 -5.89 -13.01 -15.21
CA GLN A 158 -7.28 -13.34 -14.89
C GLN A 158 -7.96 -13.89 -16.14
N TYR A 159 -8.76 -14.93 -15.95
CA TYR A 159 -9.62 -15.51 -16.98
C TYR A 159 -11.08 -15.21 -16.67
N ARG A 160 -11.92 -15.16 -17.72
CA ARG A 160 -13.36 -15.04 -17.51
C ARG A 160 -13.89 -16.32 -16.87
N TYR A 161 -14.65 -16.16 -15.79
CA TYR A 161 -15.34 -17.27 -15.16
C TYR A 161 -16.69 -17.48 -15.82
N ASP A 162 -16.92 -18.72 -16.31
CA ASP A 162 -18.22 -19.13 -16.83
C ASP A 162 -19.02 -19.77 -15.69
N TYR A 163 -20.09 -19.10 -15.28
CA TYR A 163 -20.97 -19.55 -14.19
C TYR A 163 -21.76 -20.81 -14.53
N PHE A 164 -22.01 -21.08 -15.83
CA PHE A 164 -22.77 -22.25 -16.28
C PHE A 164 -21.89 -23.50 -16.22
N THR A 165 -20.71 -23.43 -16.79
CA THR A 165 -19.77 -24.56 -16.79
C THR A 165 -18.93 -24.66 -15.53
N ARG A 166 -18.96 -23.63 -14.67
CA ARG A 166 -18.12 -23.47 -13.47
C ARG A 166 -16.61 -23.62 -13.75
N ARG A 167 -16.20 -23.16 -14.91
CA ARG A 167 -14.79 -23.22 -15.38
C ARG A 167 -14.31 -21.85 -15.83
N ALA A 168 -13.00 -21.70 -15.83
CA ALA A 168 -12.36 -20.54 -16.44
C ALA A 168 -12.28 -20.72 -17.94
N ASP A 169 -12.76 -19.73 -18.68
CA ASP A 169 -12.57 -19.65 -20.12
C ASP A 169 -11.19 -19.04 -20.40
N LYS A 170 -10.25 -19.89 -20.79
CA LYS A 170 -8.87 -19.49 -21.04
C LYS A 170 -8.69 -18.72 -22.37
N SER A 171 -9.70 -18.71 -23.25
CA SER A 171 -9.69 -17.90 -24.47
C SER A 171 -9.97 -16.43 -24.19
N GLN A 172 -10.47 -16.12 -22.98
CA GLN A 172 -10.76 -14.76 -22.51
C GLN A 172 -9.90 -14.44 -21.32
N SER A 173 -8.91 -13.57 -21.51
CA SER A 173 -7.97 -13.24 -20.43
C SER A 173 -7.62 -11.76 -20.36
N PHE A 174 -7.36 -11.32 -19.13
CA PHE A 174 -6.80 -10.02 -18.80
C PHE A 174 -5.50 -10.22 -18.04
N GLU A 175 -4.41 -9.67 -18.53
CA GLU A 175 -3.09 -9.77 -17.91
C GLU A 175 -2.58 -8.37 -17.55
N ILE A 176 -2.06 -8.25 -16.32
CA ILE A 176 -1.34 -7.08 -15.84
C ILE A 176 0.03 -7.55 -15.40
N ALA A 177 1.08 -7.05 -16.03
CA ALA A 177 2.45 -7.32 -15.64
C ALA A 177 3.20 -6.01 -15.43
N GLY A 178 4.09 -5.95 -14.43
CA GLY A 178 4.79 -4.72 -14.20
C GLY A 178 5.93 -4.82 -13.19
N PHE A 179 6.66 -3.72 -13.10
CA PHE A 179 7.69 -3.52 -12.09
C PHE A 179 7.59 -2.15 -11.45
N ASN A 180 8.15 -2.03 -10.25
CA ASN A 180 8.33 -0.77 -9.54
C ASN A 180 9.72 -0.73 -8.92
N VAL A 181 10.44 0.37 -9.15
CA VAL A 181 11.74 0.64 -8.54
C VAL A 181 11.63 1.92 -7.75
N GLY A 182 11.95 1.88 -6.46
CA GLY A 182 11.75 3.00 -5.56
C GLY A 182 12.90 3.27 -4.61
N LEU A 183 12.95 4.51 -4.17
CA LEU A 183 13.81 5.00 -3.10
C LEU A 183 12.94 5.69 -2.06
N ALA A 184 13.18 5.41 -0.79
CA ALA A 184 12.54 6.11 0.32
C ALA A 184 13.60 6.60 1.30
N LYS A 185 13.46 7.84 1.75
CA LYS A 185 14.41 8.48 2.67
C LYS A 185 13.67 9.12 3.83
N ARG A 186 14.09 8.79 5.06
CA ARG A 186 13.67 9.50 6.25
C ARG A 186 14.29 10.90 6.26
N LEU A 187 13.47 11.92 6.40
CA LEU A 187 13.90 13.31 6.48
C LEU A 187 14.28 13.64 7.94
N ARG A 188 15.03 14.73 8.13
CA ARG A 188 15.39 15.26 9.44
C ARG A 188 14.63 16.53 9.80
N VAL A 189 14.09 17.18 8.78
CA VAL A 189 13.38 18.46 8.87
C VAL A 189 12.02 18.25 8.20
N PRO A 190 10.92 18.70 8.80
CA PRO A 190 10.78 19.42 10.09
C PRO A 190 10.97 18.52 11.32
N ASP A 191 10.70 17.22 11.20
CA ASP A 191 11.01 16.19 12.20
C ASP A 191 11.41 14.86 11.51
N ASP A 192 11.93 13.91 12.28
CA ASP A 192 12.42 12.63 11.74
C ASP A 192 11.34 11.55 11.59
N TYR A 193 10.07 11.93 11.66
CA TYR A 193 8.92 11.08 11.33
C TYR A 193 8.51 11.20 9.86
N PHE A 194 9.06 12.17 9.13
CA PHE A 194 8.81 12.33 7.71
C PHE A 194 9.63 11.35 6.87
N VAL A 195 8.95 10.75 5.90
CA VAL A 195 9.57 9.88 4.88
C VAL A 195 9.17 10.41 3.51
N LEU A 196 10.16 10.72 2.69
CA LEU A 196 9.97 11.02 1.27
C LEU A 196 10.26 9.74 0.47
N SER A 197 9.29 9.27 -0.27
CA SER A 197 9.41 8.13 -1.19
C SER A 197 9.22 8.58 -2.63
N GLN A 198 10.02 7.99 -3.53
CA GLN A 198 9.96 8.23 -4.95
C GLN A 198 10.12 6.89 -5.66
N SER A 199 9.33 6.64 -6.69
CA SER A 199 9.48 5.43 -7.48
C SER A 199 9.07 5.64 -8.94
N ILE A 200 9.61 4.80 -9.80
CA ILE A 200 9.19 4.65 -11.19
C ILE A 200 8.54 3.29 -11.31
N SER A 201 7.32 3.29 -11.80
CA SER A 201 6.56 2.08 -12.08
C SER A 201 6.26 1.95 -13.56
N TYR A 202 6.25 0.73 -14.03
CA TYR A 202 5.76 0.36 -15.34
C TYR A 202 4.75 -0.76 -15.19
N GLN A 203 3.60 -0.63 -15.87
CA GLN A 203 2.56 -1.65 -15.93
C GLN A 203 2.15 -1.85 -17.38
N TYR A 204 2.06 -3.09 -17.77
CA TYR A 204 1.57 -3.54 -19.06
C TYR A 204 0.24 -4.26 -18.85
N TYR A 205 -0.77 -3.83 -19.59
CA TYR A 205 -2.11 -4.40 -19.60
C TYR A 205 -2.33 -5.06 -20.95
N ASN A 206 -2.81 -6.30 -20.93
CA ASN A 206 -3.12 -7.04 -22.14
C ASN A 206 -4.50 -7.71 -22.02
N LEU A 207 -5.39 -7.40 -22.94
CA LEU A 207 -6.72 -7.95 -23.03
C LEU A 207 -6.82 -8.87 -24.24
N GLN A 208 -7.34 -10.07 -24.03
CA GLN A 208 -7.60 -11.06 -25.07
C GLN A 208 -9.05 -11.52 -24.94
N ASN A 209 -9.93 -11.04 -25.82
CA ASN A 209 -11.37 -11.28 -25.80
C ASN A 209 -12.03 -11.04 -24.42
N TYR A 210 -11.47 -10.11 -23.63
CA TYR A 210 -11.87 -9.89 -22.24
C TYR A 210 -12.40 -8.47 -22.06
N PHE A 211 -13.71 -8.36 -21.83
CA PHE A 211 -14.34 -7.06 -21.57
C PHE A 211 -14.34 -6.78 -20.08
N THR A 212 -13.54 -5.83 -19.63
CA THR A 212 -13.45 -5.40 -18.23
C THR A 212 -14.59 -4.48 -17.82
N GLY A 213 -15.28 -3.89 -18.77
CA GLY A 213 -16.22 -2.77 -18.54
C GLY A 213 -15.53 -1.42 -18.35
N LEU A 214 -14.19 -1.37 -18.36
CA LEU A 214 -13.41 -0.13 -18.34
C LEU A 214 -13.11 0.39 -19.73
N PHE A 215 -12.93 -0.51 -20.69
CA PHE A 215 -12.70 -0.20 -22.08
C PHE A 215 -13.87 -0.67 -22.94
N THR A 216 -14.06 -0.03 -24.09
CA THR A 216 -14.97 -0.49 -25.13
C THR A 216 -14.40 -1.64 -25.94
N PHE A 217 -13.07 -1.87 -25.88
CA PHE A 217 -12.40 -2.97 -26.56
C PHE A 217 -12.15 -4.16 -25.61
N GLY A 218 -12.27 -5.36 -26.16
CA GLY A 218 -11.94 -6.61 -25.47
C GLY A 218 -10.61 -7.23 -25.91
N ASN A 219 -9.99 -6.67 -26.94
CA ASN A 219 -8.67 -7.05 -27.46
C ASN A 219 -7.81 -5.81 -27.57
N GLY A 220 -6.64 -5.82 -26.95
CA GLY A 220 -5.72 -4.69 -27.01
C GLY A 220 -4.73 -4.66 -25.87
N GLU A 221 -3.89 -3.65 -25.89
CA GLU A 221 -2.82 -3.45 -24.91
C GLU A 221 -2.75 -2.00 -24.44
N SER A 222 -2.29 -1.82 -23.20
CA SER A 222 -2.02 -0.49 -22.66
C SER A 222 -0.73 -0.50 -21.84
N HIS A 223 0.02 0.59 -21.96
CA HIS A 223 1.27 0.81 -21.22
C HIS A 223 1.13 1.97 -20.25
N ASN A 224 1.54 1.78 -19.03
CA ASN A 224 1.49 2.79 -17.97
C ASN A 224 2.88 2.94 -17.37
N ILE A 225 3.57 4.00 -17.72
CA ILE A 225 4.78 4.45 -17.00
C ILE A 225 4.34 5.57 -16.07
N ALA A 226 4.68 5.46 -14.80
CA ALA A 226 4.36 6.51 -13.84
C ALA A 226 5.53 6.78 -12.89
N TYR A 227 5.77 8.06 -12.63
CA TYR A 227 6.59 8.53 -11.53
C TYR A 227 5.70 8.76 -10.33
N ASN A 228 6.02 8.10 -9.22
CA ASN A 228 5.29 8.23 -7.97
C ASN A 228 6.16 8.95 -6.96
N ILE A 229 5.62 9.96 -6.31
CA ILE A 229 6.23 10.66 -5.19
C ILE A 229 5.25 10.71 -4.03
N ALA A 230 5.72 10.42 -2.83
CA ALA A 230 4.88 10.53 -1.64
C ALA A 230 5.70 11.07 -0.47
N LEU A 231 5.07 11.98 0.27
CA LEU A 231 5.55 12.49 1.54
C LEU A 231 4.62 11.98 2.64
N SER A 232 5.14 11.11 3.48
CA SER A 232 4.39 10.56 4.62
C SER A 232 5.00 10.99 5.94
N ARG A 233 4.14 11.11 6.97
CA ARG A 233 4.54 11.34 8.35
C ARG A 233 3.72 10.46 9.26
N ASN A 234 4.39 9.73 10.13
CA ASN A 234 3.72 8.89 11.12
C ASN A 234 4.42 8.98 12.47
N ASN A 235 3.71 9.47 13.48
CA ASN A 235 4.17 9.51 14.86
C ASN A 235 3.22 8.80 15.85
N THR A 236 2.44 7.82 15.38
CA THR A 236 1.44 7.07 16.18
C THR A 236 2.01 5.82 16.86
N PHE A 237 3.32 5.71 17.03
CA PHE A 237 4.06 4.47 17.28
C PHE A 237 3.84 3.78 18.62
N THR A 238 3.26 4.44 19.60
CA THR A 238 3.17 3.86 20.96
C THR A 238 2.33 2.59 21.01
N ASN A 239 1.29 2.52 20.17
CA ASN A 239 0.53 1.31 19.93
C ASN A 239 -0.04 1.38 18.50
N PRO A 240 0.51 0.62 17.55
CA PRO A 240 0.07 0.68 16.16
C PRO A 240 -1.36 0.17 15.94
N ILE A 241 -1.88 -0.68 16.82
CA ILE A 241 -3.24 -1.24 16.74
C ILE A 241 -4.27 -0.28 17.31
N PHE A 242 -3.95 0.37 18.42
CA PHE A 242 -4.81 1.33 19.10
C PHE A 242 -4.04 2.60 19.44
N PRO A 243 -3.74 3.46 18.43
CA PRO A 243 -3.10 4.75 18.68
C PRO A 243 -3.95 5.61 19.59
N VAL A 244 -3.33 6.18 20.63
CA VAL A 244 -3.99 7.06 21.60
C VAL A 244 -3.66 8.53 21.39
N GLY A 245 -2.77 8.82 20.46
CA GLY A 245 -2.34 10.16 20.08
C GLY A 245 -1.44 10.12 18.85
N GLY A 246 -1.13 11.30 18.31
CA GLY A 246 -0.31 11.46 17.13
C GLY A 246 -1.11 11.54 15.84
N SER A 247 -0.39 11.53 14.73
CA SER A 247 -0.98 11.62 13.39
C SER A 247 -0.25 10.71 12.41
N ASN A 248 -0.98 10.29 11.40
CA ASN A 248 -0.44 9.59 10.25
C ASN A 248 -1.04 10.21 9.00
N PHE A 249 -0.23 10.76 8.12
CA PHE A 249 -0.70 11.30 6.85
C PHE A 249 0.28 11.01 5.71
N THR A 250 -0.27 10.96 4.52
CA THR A 250 0.47 10.77 3.27
C THR A 250 -0.11 11.69 2.21
N LEU A 251 0.73 12.52 1.63
CA LEU A 251 0.45 13.23 0.38
C LEU A 251 1.21 12.54 -0.73
N SER A 252 0.51 12.08 -1.75
CA SER A 252 1.12 11.36 -2.87
C SER A 252 0.68 11.94 -4.21
N ALA A 253 1.59 11.87 -5.18
CA ALA A 253 1.31 12.18 -6.57
C ALA A 253 1.84 11.04 -7.46
N ARG A 254 1.02 10.62 -8.41
CA ARG A 254 1.35 9.66 -9.46
C ARG A 254 1.20 10.34 -10.81
N LEU A 255 2.29 10.45 -11.55
CA LEU A 255 2.39 11.26 -12.75
C LEU A 255 2.87 10.39 -13.90
N SER A 256 2.09 10.24 -14.93
CA SER A 256 2.56 9.65 -16.19
C SER A 256 3.16 10.75 -17.10
N PRO A 257 4.05 10.42 -18.02
CA PRO A 257 4.49 11.38 -19.02
C PRO A 257 3.34 11.88 -19.91
N PRO A 258 3.30 13.18 -20.27
CA PRO A 258 2.28 13.72 -21.16
C PRO A 258 2.61 13.35 -22.63
N TYR A 259 2.41 12.10 -23.00
CA TYR A 259 2.79 11.54 -24.30
C TYR A 259 2.17 12.28 -25.47
N SER A 260 0.87 12.63 -25.38
CA SER A 260 0.17 13.33 -26.44
C SER A 260 0.78 14.70 -26.72
N LEU A 261 1.16 15.44 -25.67
CA LEU A 261 1.81 16.75 -25.80
C LEU A 261 3.23 16.64 -26.35
N ILE A 262 3.98 15.59 -25.93
CA ILE A 262 5.37 15.37 -26.38
C ILE A 262 5.41 14.96 -27.87
N ARG A 263 4.45 14.11 -28.31
CA ARG A 263 4.39 13.64 -29.69
C ARG A 263 3.65 14.60 -30.63
N GLY A 264 2.86 15.51 -30.06
CA GLY A 264 1.96 16.36 -30.82
C GLY A 264 0.74 15.60 -31.37
N ASP A 265 0.33 14.54 -30.67
CA ASP A 265 -0.82 13.73 -31.05
C ASP A 265 -2.12 14.54 -30.84
N ASP A 266 -2.86 14.76 -31.90
CA ASP A 266 -4.18 15.37 -31.85
C ASP A 266 -5.28 14.31 -31.82
N TYR A 267 -6.06 14.32 -30.75
CA TYR A 267 -7.20 13.39 -30.55
C TYR A 267 -8.56 14.08 -30.77
N ALA A 268 -8.60 15.38 -31.14
CA ALA A 268 -9.86 16.11 -31.29
C ALA A 268 -10.77 15.43 -32.33
N ASP A 269 -10.19 15.16 -33.50
CA ASP A 269 -10.95 14.65 -34.67
C ASP A 269 -10.66 13.17 -34.94
N ILE A 270 -10.22 12.41 -33.94
CA ILE A 270 -9.84 10.99 -34.13
C ILE A 270 -11.01 10.15 -34.68
N ALA A 271 -12.25 10.44 -34.30
CA ALA A 271 -13.43 9.74 -34.74
C ALA A 271 -13.77 9.99 -36.21
N GLU A 272 -13.25 11.08 -36.80
CA GLU A 272 -13.48 11.45 -38.21
C GLU A 272 -12.42 10.86 -39.14
N ARG A 273 -11.34 10.28 -38.60
CA ARG A 273 -10.26 9.71 -39.39
C ARG A 273 -10.68 8.39 -40.01
N PRO A 274 -10.46 8.19 -41.34
CA PRO A 274 -10.89 6.99 -42.07
C PRO A 274 -10.37 5.67 -41.46
N GLU A 275 -9.20 5.70 -40.81
CA GLU A 275 -8.57 4.53 -40.17
C GLU A 275 -9.32 4.02 -38.95
N TYR A 276 -10.20 4.85 -38.35
CA TYR A 276 -11.02 4.53 -37.17
C TYR A 276 -12.51 4.45 -37.52
N GLN A 277 -12.86 4.32 -38.80
CA GLN A 277 -14.24 4.21 -39.29
C GLN A 277 -14.49 2.86 -39.93
N ASP A 278 -15.71 2.37 -39.81
CA ASP A 278 -16.18 1.20 -40.56
C ASP A 278 -16.46 1.54 -42.04
N ASN A 279 -16.78 0.51 -42.83
CA ASN A 279 -17.09 0.69 -44.26
C ASN A 279 -18.29 1.60 -44.52
N SER A 280 -19.05 1.97 -43.50
CA SER A 280 -20.22 2.85 -43.55
C SER A 280 -19.91 4.27 -43.06
N GLY A 281 -18.67 4.55 -42.67
CA GLY A 281 -18.23 5.83 -42.13
C GLY A 281 -18.56 6.05 -40.64
N ASN A 282 -18.96 5.00 -39.90
CA ASN A 282 -19.23 5.13 -38.48
C ASN A 282 -17.94 4.88 -37.66
N PRO A 283 -17.72 5.65 -36.55
CA PRO A 283 -16.54 5.49 -35.72
C PRO A 283 -16.50 4.10 -35.05
N ILE A 284 -15.37 3.41 -35.12
CA ILE A 284 -15.11 2.16 -34.40
C ILE A 284 -14.54 2.50 -33.04
N GLN A 285 -15.43 2.65 -32.04
CA GLN A 285 -15.05 3.11 -30.69
C GLN A 285 -13.95 2.27 -30.06
N ALA A 286 -13.92 0.95 -30.30
CA ALA A 286 -12.88 0.06 -29.76
C ALA A 286 -11.48 0.41 -30.28
N GLU A 287 -11.35 0.77 -31.56
CA GLU A 287 -10.07 1.16 -32.16
C GLU A 287 -9.64 2.56 -31.70
N ILE A 288 -10.59 3.49 -31.60
CA ILE A 288 -10.37 4.82 -31.05
C ILE A 288 -9.84 4.74 -29.61
N ASP A 289 -10.50 3.98 -28.76
CA ASP A 289 -10.10 3.82 -27.37
C ASP A 289 -8.77 3.07 -27.24
N GLN A 290 -8.51 2.08 -28.11
CA GLN A 290 -7.20 1.42 -28.15
C GLN A 290 -6.08 2.41 -28.51
N ALA A 291 -6.32 3.31 -29.46
CA ALA A 291 -5.36 4.34 -29.84
C ALA A 291 -5.14 5.35 -28.71
N ARG A 292 -6.22 5.83 -28.09
CA ARG A 292 -6.17 6.79 -26.97
C ARG A 292 -5.45 6.24 -25.74
N TYR A 293 -5.73 4.97 -25.38
CA TYR A 293 -5.28 4.38 -24.13
C TYR A 293 -4.12 3.39 -24.29
N ARG A 294 -3.47 3.37 -25.46
CA ARG A 294 -2.26 2.56 -25.65
C ARG A 294 -1.14 2.99 -24.71
N TRP A 295 -0.96 4.28 -24.49
CA TRP A 295 -0.08 4.86 -23.48
C TRP A 295 -0.92 5.71 -22.53
N LEU A 296 -1.05 5.25 -21.30
CA LEU A 296 -1.87 5.92 -20.30
C LEU A 296 -1.23 7.24 -19.87
N GLU A 297 -2.02 8.31 -19.98
CA GLU A 297 -1.59 9.68 -19.70
C GLU A 297 -2.50 10.31 -18.66
N PHE A 298 -1.95 10.59 -17.46
CA PHE A 298 -2.72 11.13 -16.34
C PHE A 298 -1.83 11.72 -15.25
N TYR A 299 -2.44 12.51 -14.39
CA TYR A 299 -1.92 12.81 -13.06
C TYR A 299 -2.95 12.42 -12.00
N LYS A 300 -2.47 11.87 -10.88
CA LYS A 300 -3.30 11.48 -9.75
C LYS A 300 -2.66 12.01 -8.48
N ILE A 301 -3.40 12.79 -7.70
CA ILE A 301 -2.95 13.36 -6.44
C ILE A 301 -3.87 12.86 -5.34
N LYS A 302 -3.29 12.36 -4.25
CA LYS A 302 -4.05 11.85 -3.10
C LYS A 302 -3.49 12.40 -1.81
N PHE A 303 -4.38 12.66 -0.89
CA PHE A 303 -4.07 12.93 0.50
C PHE A 303 -4.88 11.99 1.39
N ASP A 304 -4.18 11.25 2.24
CA ASP A 304 -4.76 10.36 3.24
C ASP A 304 -4.21 10.81 4.60
N GLY A 305 -5.09 11.18 5.53
CA GLY A 305 -4.67 11.69 6.82
C GLY A 305 -5.52 11.21 7.97
N SER A 306 -4.91 10.78 9.06
CA SER A 306 -5.60 10.47 10.31
C SER A 306 -4.88 11.07 11.50
N TRP A 307 -5.66 11.53 12.45
CA TRP A 307 -5.22 12.14 13.68
C TRP A 307 -5.93 11.50 14.86
N TYR A 308 -5.20 11.27 15.95
CA TYR A 308 -5.66 10.59 17.13
C TYR A 308 -5.45 11.49 18.36
N THR A 309 -6.47 11.57 19.20
CA THR A 309 -6.37 12.27 20.47
C THR A 309 -7.19 11.57 21.55
N ARG A 310 -6.61 11.48 22.73
CA ARG A 310 -7.33 11.00 23.91
C ARG A 310 -8.26 12.12 24.38
N LEU A 311 -9.57 11.82 24.53
CA LEU A 311 -10.55 12.77 25.01
C LEU A 311 -10.62 12.74 26.55
N PHE A 312 -11.26 11.73 27.10
CA PHE A 312 -11.41 11.52 28.54
C PHE A 312 -11.38 10.03 28.87
N GLY A 313 -10.87 9.69 30.05
CA GLY A 313 -10.74 8.31 30.48
C GLY A 313 -9.94 7.47 29.48
N LYS A 314 -10.60 6.46 28.93
CA LYS A 314 -10.01 5.55 27.90
C LYS A 314 -10.48 5.86 26.48
N PHE A 315 -11.35 6.85 26.30
CA PHE A 315 -11.85 7.20 24.97
C PHE A 315 -10.80 7.90 24.11
N VAL A 316 -10.71 7.46 22.86
CA VAL A 316 -9.84 8.05 21.84
C VAL A 316 -10.69 8.48 20.66
N LEU A 317 -10.53 9.71 20.22
CA LEU A 317 -11.08 10.20 18.97
C LEU A 317 -10.05 10.01 17.87
N LYS A 318 -10.48 9.38 16.76
CA LYS A 318 -9.76 9.38 15.48
C LYS A 318 -10.53 10.28 14.52
N ALA A 319 -9.87 11.28 13.97
CA ALA A 319 -10.35 12.03 12.81
C ALA A 319 -9.55 11.61 11.58
N GLN A 320 -10.24 11.37 10.46
CA GLN A 320 -9.59 10.99 9.20
C GLN A 320 -10.18 11.83 8.07
N THR A 321 -9.32 12.18 7.12
CA THR A 321 -9.72 12.84 5.89
C THR A 321 -8.92 12.30 4.72
N ASP A 322 -9.60 11.95 3.63
CA ASP A 322 -9.00 11.38 2.44
C ASP A 322 -9.51 12.15 1.22
N PHE A 323 -8.62 12.52 0.32
CA PHE A 323 -8.91 13.20 -0.94
C PHE A 323 -8.18 12.53 -2.09
N GLY A 324 -8.82 12.49 -3.25
CA GLY A 324 -8.19 12.03 -4.47
C GLY A 324 -8.66 12.85 -5.67
N PHE A 325 -7.71 13.15 -6.53
CA PHE A 325 -7.90 13.89 -7.78
C PHE A 325 -7.19 13.16 -8.90
N LEU A 326 -7.91 12.80 -9.95
CA LEU A 326 -7.41 12.21 -11.17
C LEU A 326 -7.71 13.16 -12.32
N GLY A 327 -6.71 13.47 -13.13
CA GLY A 327 -6.90 14.33 -14.28
C GLY A 327 -6.02 13.92 -15.46
N THR A 328 -6.25 14.57 -16.57
CA THR A 328 -5.50 14.42 -17.82
C THR A 328 -4.77 15.72 -18.16
N TYR A 329 -3.64 15.60 -18.88
CA TYR A 329 -2.94 16.76 -19.42
C TYR A 329 -3.55 17.26 -20.73
N ASN A 330 -4.25 16.39 -21.45
CA ASN A 330 -4.89 16.70 -22.73
C ASN A 330 -6.41 16.42 -22.63
N SER A 331 -7.20 17.49 -22.71
CA SER A 331 -8.68 17.38 -22.61
C SER A 331 -9.30 16.55 -23.73
N ASN A 332 -8.69 16.53 -24.93
CA ASN A 332 -9.19 15.77 -26.07
C ASN A 332 -8.95 14.27 -25.91
N LEU A 333 -7.97 13.87 -25.08
CA LEU A 333 -7.73 12.48 -24.71
C LEU A 333 -8.80 11.97 -23.74
N GLY A 334 -9.28 12.83 -22.85
CA GLY A 334 -10.20 12.47 -21.77
C GLY A 334 -9.52 11.77 -20.59
N ASN A 335 -10.29 11.53 -19.55
CA ASN A 335 -9.79 10.84 -18.38
C ASN A 335 -9.65 9.35 -18.62
N ILE A 336 -8.53 8.77 -18.16
CA ILE A 336 -8.27 7.34 -18.33
C ILE A 336 -9.33 6.49 -17.61
N PRO A 337 -9.65 5.30 -18.11
CA PRO A 337 -10.61 4.39 -17.48
C PRO A 337 -10.02 3.66 -16.26
N PHE A 338 -8.71 3.49 -16.19
CA PHE A 338 -8.04 2.97 -15.02
C PHE A 338 -7.83 4.06 -13.96
N GLU A 339 -7.41 3.69 -12.78
CA GLU A 339 -7.05 4.60 -11.69
C GLU A 339 -8.22 5.43 -11.12
N ARG A 340 -9.45 5.22 -11.60
CA ARG A 340 -10.64 5.92 -11.10
C ARG A 340 -11.06 5.42 -9.73
N PHE A 341 -11.78 6.25 -9.00
CA PHE A 341 -12.23 5.99 -7.63
C PHE A 341 -13.66 5.45 -7.62
N TYR A 342 -13.90 4.44 -6.81
CA TYR A 342 -15.21 3.83 -6.60
C TYR A 342 -15.56 3.92 -5.13
N LEU A 343 -16.46 4.86 -4.78
CA LEU A 343 -16.87 5.13 -3.41
C LEU A 343 -18.05 4.27 -2.99
N GLY A 344 -18.01 3.88 -1.72
CA GLY A 344 -19.09 3.16 -1.04
C GLY A 344 -18.66 1.78 -0.55
N GLY A 345 -19.43 1.26 0.42
CA GLY A 345 -19.27 -0.08 0.94
C GLY A 345 -18.11 -0.26 1.90
N ASP A 346 -17.65 -1.49 1.99
CA ASP A 346 -16.63 -1.95 2.92
C ASP A 346 -15.19 -1.81 2.39
N GLY A 347 -15.01 -1.41 1.14
CA GLY A 347 -13.71 -1.35 0.50
C GLY A 347 -13.12 -2.70 0.10
N MET A 348 -13.87 -3.79 0.28
CA MET A 348 -13.41 -5.15 -0.01
C MET A 348 -13.86 -5.67 -1.37
N GLN A 349 -14.15 -4.81 -2.31
CA GLN A 349 -14.54 -5.19 -3.67
C GLN A 349 -13.35 -5.84 -4.40
N GLN A 350 -13.12 -7.11 -4.13
CA GLN A 350 -11.88 -7.83 -4.41
C GLN A 350 -11.81 -8.49 -5.78
N TYR A 351 -12.86 -8.42 -6.60
CA TYR A 351 -12.93 -9.26 -7.79
C TYR A 351 -12.53 -8.56 -9.09
N ALA A 352 -12.27 -7.27 -9.04
CA ALA A 352 -11.79 -6.51 -10.18
C ALA A 352 -10.30 -6.18 -10.00
N MET A 353 -9.42 -7.04 -10.50
CA MET A 353 -7.96 -6.78 -10.57
C MET A 353 -7.61 -5.83 -11.72
N ASP A 354 -8.48 -4.91 -12.03
CA ASP A 354 -8.42 -4.04 -13.22
C ASP A 354 -7.89 -2.63 -12.92
N GLY A 355 -7.30 -2.42 -11.75
CA GLY A 355 -6.73 -1.14 -11.35
C GLY A 355 -7.74 -0.14 -10.78
N ARG A 356 -8.98 -0.56 -10.52
CA ARG A 356 -9.96 0.25 -9.80
C ARG A 356 -9.50 0.51 -8.37
N GLU A 357 -9.71 1.71 -7.89
CA GLU A 357 -9.44 2.07 -6.51
C GLU A 357 -10.73 2.20 -5.72
N THR A 358 -11.00 1.23 -4.83
CA THR A 358 -12.21 1.23 -4.01
C THR A 358 -11.97 2.01 -2.73
N ILE A 359 -12.83 3.01 -2.49
CA ILE A 359 -12.80 3.87 -1.30
C ILE A 359 -13.98 3.48 -0.41
N ALA A 360 -13.68 2.88 0.73
CA ALA A 360 -14.71 2.46 1.68
C ALA A 360 -15.47 3.68 2.23
N LEU A 361 -16.80 3.62 2.21
CA LEU A 361 -17.70 4.50 2.95
C LEU A 361 -18.81 3.64 3.56
N ARG A 362 -18.67 3.33 4.83
CA ARG A 362 -19.54 2.40 5.53
C ARG A 362 -20.98 2.90 5.59
N GLY A 363 -21.93 2.01 5.44
CA GLY A 363 -23.37 2.34 5.42
C GLY A 363 -23.96 2.50 4.01
N TYR A 364 -23.14 2.42 2.98
CA TYR A 364 -23.53 2.39 1.57
C TYR A 364 -23.13 1.08 0.92
N GLU A 365 -23.75 0.73 -0.19
CA GLU A 365 -23.33 -0.41 -1.01
C GLU A 365 -22.01 -0.12 -1.74
N ASN A 366 -21.30 -1.18 -2.11
CA ASN A 366 -20.01 -1.06 -2.79
C ASN A 366 -20.14 -0.30 -4.11
N GLY A 367 -19.39 0.79 -4.24
CA GLY A 367 -19.34 1.63 -5.44
C GLY A 367 -20.60 2.47 -5.71
N SER A 368 -21.61 2.46 -4.82
CA SER A 368 -22.89 3.13 -5.05
C SER A 368 -22.82 4.66 -5.10
N LEU A 369 -21.76 5.26 -4.58
CA LEU A 369 -21.55 6.71 -4.57
C LEU A 369 -20.62 7.17 -5.71
N SER A 370 -20.46 6.36 -6.73
CA SER A 370 -19.69 6.68 -7.94
C SER A 370 -20.50 6.32 -9.16
N SER A 371 -20.22 6.97 -10.28
CA SER A 371 -20.77 6.56 -11.58
C SER A 371 -20.29 5.15 -11.95
N ARG A 372 -20.92 4.55 -12.96
CA ARG A 372 -20.53 3.24 -13.50
C ARG A 372 -19.06 3.20 -13.92
N ASP A 373 -18.56 4.32 -14.43
CA ASP A 373 -17.19 4.44 -14.93
C ASP A 373 -16.20 4.82 -13.84
N GLY A 374 -16.66 5.08 -12.61
CA GLY A 374 -15.88 5.55 -11.48
C GLY A 374 -15.65 7.05 -11.50
N SER A 375 -15.46 7.63 -10.34
CA SER A 375 -15.24 9.06 -10.14
C SER A 375 -13.78 9.46 -10.36
N ILE A 376 -13.54 10.69 -10.79
CA ILE A 376 -12.18 11.26 -10.94
C ILE A 376 -11.77 12.09 -9.73
N ILE A 377 -12.72 12.49 -8.90
CA ILE A 377 -12.47 13.20 -7.64
C ILE A 377 -13.25 12.49 -6.55
N TYR A 378 -12.67 12.40 -5.37
CA TYR A 378 -13.41 12.05 -4.17
C TYR A 378 -12.92 12.82 -2.95
N ASN A 379 -13.81 12.99 -1.99
CA ASN A 379 -13.49 13.40 -0.64
C ASN A 379 -14.18 12.45 0.36
N LYS A 380 -13.50 12.20 1.46
CA LYS A 380 -14.02 11.41 2.57
C LYS A 380 -13.55 11.98 3.88
N PHE A 381 -14.46 12.05 4.82
CA PHE A 381 -14.23 12.43 6.20
C PHE A 381 -14.73 11.33 7.12
N SER A 382 -14.01 11.03 8.18
CA SER A 382 -14.42 10.05 9.18
C SER A 382 -14.06 10.51 10.58
N LEU A 383 -15.00 10.38 11.50
CA LEU A 383 -14.76 10.54 12.92
C LEU A 383 -15.09 9.23 13.62
N GLU A 384 -14.16 8.69 14.39
CA GLU A 384 -14.38 7.47 15.15
C GLU A 384 -14.10 7.75 16.64
N LEU A 385 -15.07 7.46 17.46
CA LEU A 385 -14.88 7.40 18.91
C LEU A 385 -14.60 5.96 19.31
N ARG A 386 -13.40 5.70 19.82
CA ARG A 386 -12.86 4.37 20.12
C ARG A 386 -12.73 4.15 21.62
N TYR A 387 -13.11 2.96 22.08
CA TYR A 387 -12.98 2.53 23.47
C TYR A 387 -12.27 1.17 23.55
N PRO A 388 -11.11 1.07 24.23
CA PRO A 388 -10.39 -0.18 24.39
C PRO A 388 -11.06 -1.05 25.45
N ILE A 389 -11.45 -2.26 25.04
CA ILE A 389 -11.97 -3.30 25.94
C ILE A 389 -10.81 -4.08 26.55
N SER A 390 -9.86 -4.49 25.71
CA SER A 390 -8.63 -5.16 26.11
C SER A 390 -7.49 -4.77 25.16
N LEU A 391 -6.31 -4.45 25.69
CA LEU A 391 -5.11 -4.16 24.90
C LEU A 391 -3.98 -5.12 25.26
N LYS A 392 -4.31 -6.39 25.53
CA LYS A 392 -3.30 -7.42 25.83
C LYS A 392 -2.52 -7.78 24.57
N PRO A 393 -1.23 -8.12 24.67
CA PRO A 393 -0.42 -8.53 23.52
C PRO A 393 -1.01 -9.74 22.75
N THR A 394 -1.67 -10.65 23.46
CA THR A 394 -2.29 -11.84 22.86
C THR A 394 -3.56 -11.56 22.08
N ALA A 395 -4.32 -10.53 22.47
CA ALA A 395 -5.50 -10.05 21.75
C ALA A 395 -5.87 -8.64 22.17
N SER A 396 -5.89 -7.73 21.21
CA SER A 396 -6.39 -6.36 21.41
C SER A 396 -7.82 -6.25 20.89
N VAL A 397 -8.75 -5.84 21.75
CA VAL A 397 -10.17 -5.70 21.44
C VAL A 397 -10.61 -4.28 21.76
N PHE A 398 -11.25 -3.61 20.82
CA PHE A 398 -11.85 -2.30 21.04
C PHE A 398 -13.16 -2.12 20.27
N ALA A 399 -14.08 -1.38 20.89
CA ALA A 399 -15.29 -0.96 20.24
C ALA A 399 -15.12 0.46 19.66
N LEU A 400 -15.91 0.78 18.67
CA LEU A 400 -15.95 2.10 18.07
C LEU A 400 -17.36 2.49 17.65
N SER A 401 -17.64 3.78 17.65
CA SER A 401 -18.72 4.39 16.88
C SER A 401 -18.11 5.32 15.84
N PHE A 402 -18.77 5.45 14.70
CA PHE A 402 -18.24 6.25 13.61
C PHE A 402 -19.32 7.13 12.96
N LEU A 403 -18.86 8.26 12.45
CA LEU A 403 -19.56 9.12 11.52
C LEU A 403 -18.67 9.23 10.29
N GLU A 404 -19.20 8.91 9.11
CA GLU A 404 -18.49 9.06 7.85
C GLU A 404 -19.29 9.96 6.91
N ALA A 405 -18.57 10.70 6.09
CA ALA A 405 -19.14 11.55 5.07
C ALA A 405 -18.20 11.60 3.88
N GLY A 406 -18.76 11.59 2.67
CA GLY A 406 -17.94 11.66 1.46
C GLY A 406 -18.78 11.61 0.20
N ASN A 407 -18.15 11.92 -0.92
CA ASN A 407 -18.77 11.83 -2.24
C ASN A 407 -17.72 11.64 -3.34
N GLY A 408 -18.17 11.10 -4.48
CA GLY A 408 -17.39 11.00 -5.70
C GLY A 408 -17.94 11.94 -6.77
N PHE A 409 -17.05 12.50 -7.60
CA PHE A 409 -17.40 13.45 -8.67
C PHE A 409 -16.71 13.04 -9.97
N ASP A 410 -17.41 13.21 -11.06
CA ASP A 410 -16.97 12.80 -12.40
C ASP A 410 -16.39 13.96 -13.22
N ASP A 411 -16.57 15.19 -12.77
CA ASP A 411 -16.01 16.42 -13.38
C ASP A 411 -15.51 17.39 -12.29
N PHE A 412 -14.43 18.12 -12.60
CA PHE A 412 -13.90 19.18 -11.72
C PHE A 412 -14.86 20.35 -11.56
N LYS A 413 -15.75 20.58 -12.54
CA LYS A 413 -16.75 21.65 -12.47
C LYS A 413 -17.84 21.37 -11.45
N ASP A 414 -18.15 20.10 -11.24
CA ASP A 414 -19.19 19.66 -10.32
C ASP A 414 -18.66 19.43 -8.91
N TYR A 415 -17.35 19.57 -8.71
CA TYR A 415 -16.73 19.32 -7.43
C TYR A 415 -17.15 20.33 -6.37
N SER A 416 -17.80 19.85 -5.33
CA SER A 416 -18.11 20.59 -4.11
C SER A 416 -17.71 19.77 -2.89
N PRO A 417 -16.74 20.22 -2.08
CA PRO A 417 -16.27 19.45 -0.92
C PRO A 417 -17.32 19.30 0.18
N PHE A 418 -18.43 20.04 0.11
CA PHE A 418 -19.53 20.02 1.07
C PHE A 418 -20.78 19.28 0.55
N ASP A 419 -20.79 18.87 -0.71
CA ASP A 419 -21.78 17.91 -1.22
C ASP A 419 -21.34 16.50 -0.83
N ILE A 420 -21.78 16.07 0.35
CA ILE A 420 -21.34 14.85 1.01
C ILE A 420 -22.52 13.94 1.36
N LYS A 421 -22.35 12.67 1.16
CA LYS A 421 -23.24 11.60 1.62
C LYS A 421 -22.77 11.12 2.98
N ARG A 422 -23.68 11.02 3.94
CA ARG A 422 -23.37 10.82 5.36
C ARG A 422 -23.82 9.47 5.85
N SER A 423 -23.06 8.91 6.75
CA SER A 423 -23.40 7.65 7.43
C SER A 423 -22.95 7.66 8.88
N ALA A 424 -23.56 6.81 9.67
CA ALA A 424 -23.15 6.56 11.05
C ALA A 424 -23.21 5.06 11.35
N GLY A 425 -22.47 4.64 12.36
CA GLY A 425 -22.51 3.26 12.77
C GLY A 425 -21.67 2.96 14.00
N ILE A 426 -21.63 1.67 14.30
CA ILE A 426 -20.84 1.11 15.40
C ILE A 426 -20.03 -0.07 14.87
N GLY A 427 -18.94 -0.38 15.54
CA GLY A 427 -18.13 -1.52 15.17
C GLY A 427 -17.27 -2.05 16.31
N VAL A 428 -16.73 -3.23 16.08
CA VAL A 428 -15.79 -3.91 16.98
C VAL A 428 -14.57 -4.33 16.16
N ARG A 429 -13.42 -4.19 16.77
CA ARG A 429 -12.13 -4.63 16.22
C ARG A 429 -11.49 -5.62 17.19
N VAL A 430 -10.99 -6.70 16.63
CA VAL A 430 -10.24 -7.74 17.36
C VAL A 430 -8.94 -7.97 16.62
N PHE A 431 -7.83 -7.61 17.22
CA PHE A 431 -6.51 -7.92 16.71
C PHE A 431 -5.95 -9.14 17.44
N MET A 432 -5.51 -10.12 16.67
CA MET A 432 -4.80 -11.30 17.15
C MET A 432 -3.52 -11.47 16.31
N PRO A 433 -2.34 -11.65 16.93
CA PRO A 433 -1.08 -11.75 16.19
C PRO A 433 -1.07 -12.81 15.07
N ALA A 434 -1.78 -13.93 15.28
CA ALA A 434 -1.85 -15.02 14.31
C ALA A 434 -2.82 -14.75 13.13
N PHE A 435 -3.84 -13.90 13.33
CA PHE A 435 -4.92 -13.69 12.35
C PHE A 435 -5.01 -12.25 11.83
N GLY A 436 -4.25 -11.32 12.43
CA GLY A 436 -4.32 -9.91 12.11
C GLY A 436 -5.52 -9.20 12.74
N LEU A 437 -5.98 -8.12 12.10
CA LEU A 437 -7.08 -7.29 12.56
C LEU A 437 -8.39 -7.74 11.90
N LEU A 438 -9.32 -8.23 12.71
CA LEU A 438 -10.69 -8.55 12.31
C LEU A 438 -11.62 -7.41 12.71
N GLY A 439 -12.59 -7.06 11.87
CA GLY A 439 -13.54 -5.99 12.12
C GLY A 439 -14.95 -6.38 11.70
N ILE A 440 -15.93 -5.97 12.51
CA ILE A 440 -17.34 -6.05 12.17
C ILE A 440 -17.93 -4.66 12.40
N ASP A 441 -18.59 -4.13 11.39
CA ASP A 441 -19.24 -2.82 11.42
C ASP A 441 -20.73 -2.95 11.05
N PHE A 442 -21.56 -2.17 11.74
CA PHE A 442 -22.94 -1.91 11.35
C PHE A 442 -23.03 -0.43 11.00
N GLY A 443 -23.28 -0.12 9.75
CA GLY A 443 -23.37 1.23 9.24
C GLY A 443 -24.69 1.48 8.52
N TYR A 444 -25.19 2.71 8.61
CA TYR A 444 -26.38 3.17 7.92
C TYR A 444 -26.10 4.51 7.24
N GLY A 445 -26.40 4.60 5.94
CA GLY A 445 -26.33 5.82 5.14
C GLY A 445 -27.66 6.59 5.25
N PHE A 446 -27.57 7.91 5.32
CA PHE A 446 -28.74 8.78 5.54
C PHE A 446 -29.27 9.43 4.26
N ASP A 447 -28.42 9.54 3.21
CA ASP A 447 -28.70 10.34 2.00
C ASP A 447 -28.86 9.47 0.76
#